data_e8a3bf6bbf32a4b2a5c0f15f535e3565
#
_entry.id   e8a3bf6bbf32a4b2a5c0f15f535e3565
#
_cell.length_a   1.000
_cell.length_b   1.000
_cell.length_c   1.000
_cell.angle_alpha   90.00
_cell.angle_beta   90.00
_cell.angle_gamma   90.00
#
_symmetry.space_group_name_H-M   'P 1'
#
loop_
_entity.id
_entity.type
_entity.pdbx_description
1 polymer ?
#
loop_
_entity_poly.entity_id
_entity_poly.type
_entity_poly.pdbx_seq_one_letter_code
_entity_poly.pdbx_strand_id
1 'polypeptide(L)'
;DAKQEYNMEYILNLDKSYFNIEELDGKDLIFADPMNATGGSLVTIVKYLLGQGIKPRSIRFFNAISALKGSLRIVRALENTIVYTLWMDPMLNDAAYIMPGLGDAGDRINGPDTSDHPRNIIQLISDYGVNITELYRSQVRKIEETVLGK
;
A
#
# COMPACT_ATOMS: atom_id res chain seq x y z
N ASP A 1 -8.12 7.63 -22.53
CA ASP A 1 -6.79 7.20 -22.08
C ASP A 1 -6.72 6.72 -20.62
N ALA A 2 -7.87 6.34 -20.07
CA ALA A 2 -7.97 5.77 -18.71
C ALA A 2 -7.37 4.35 -18.59
N LYS A 3 -6.84 3.76 -19.66
CA LYS A 3 -6.20 2.44 -19.64
C LYS A 3 -4.71 2.45 -19.29
N GLN A 4 -4.07 3.62 -19.28
CA GLN A 4 -2.64 3.74 -18.96
C GLN A 4 -2.36 3.91 -17.47
N GLU A 5 -3.33 4.34 -16.67
CA GLU A 5 -3.14 4.55 -15.21
C GLU A 5 -3.09 3.24 -14.39
N TYR A 6 -3.56 2.12 -14.91
CA TYR A 6 -3.56 0.84 -14.18
C TYR A 6 -2.27 0.02 -14.30
N ASN A 7 -1.34 0.44 -15.15
CA ASN A 7 -0.06 -0.23 -15.39
C ASN A 7 1.15 0.63 -15.02
N MET A 8 1.08 1.46 -14.00
CA MET A 8 2.31 1.89 -13.35
C MET A 8 2.91 0.70 -12.60
N GLU A 9 3.61 -0.15 -13.34
CA GLU A 9 4.60 -1.02 -12.75
C GLU A 9 5.63 -0.10 -12.10
N TYR A 10 5.71 -0.15 -10.78
CA TYR A 10 6.82 0.49 -10.09
C TYR A 10 8.10 -0.17 -10.57
N ILE A 11 8.86 0.52 -11.41
CA ILE A 11 10.20 0.12 -11.79
C ILE A 11 11.06 0.34 -10.56
N LEU A 12 11.13 -0.66 -9.69
CA LEU A 12 12.10 -0.68 -8.62
C LEU A 12 13.44 -0.97 -9.23
N ASN A 13 14.41 -0.09 -9.02
CA ASN A 13 15.80 -0.40 -9.35
C ASN A 13 16.34 -1.39 -8.32
N LEU A 14 16.06 -2.67 -8.54
CA LEU A 14 16.46 -3.76 -7.66
C LEU A 14 17.99 -4.01 -7.70
N ASP A 15 18.71 -3.45 -8.67
CA ASP A 15 20.18 -3.57 -8.76
C ASP A 15 20.91 -2.90 -7.58
N LYS A 16 20.23 -1.99 -6.88
CA LYS A 16 20.72 -1.35 -5.66
C LYS A 16 20.20 -1.97 -4.38
N SER A 17 19.45 -3.06 -4.47
CA SER A 17 18.83 -3.71 -3.32
C SER A 17 19.77 -4.78 -2.77
N TYR A 18 19.92 -4.81 -1.44
CA TYR A 18 20.70 -5.80 -0.74
C TYR A 18 19.82 -6.99 -0.37
N PHE A 19 19.65 -7.94 -1.30
CA PHE A 19 19.02 -9.21 -1.02
C PHE A 19 20.05 -10.33 -1.03
N ASN A 20 20.21 -11.03 0.09
CA ASN A 20 20.89 -12.31 0.10
C ASN A 20 19.90 -13.40 -0.29
N ILE A 21 19.64 -13.52 -1.59
CA ILE A 21 18.59 -14.36 -2.15
C ILE A 21 18.73 -15.82 -1.72
N GLU A 22 19.95 -16.34 -1.68
CA GLU A 22 20.23 -17.74 -1.35
C GLU A 22 19.78 -18.12 0.07
N GLU A 23 19.77 -17.16 0.99
CA GLU A 23 19.37 -17.38 2.37
C GLU A 23 17.88 -17.27 2.61
N LEU A 24 17.09 -16.83 1.63
CA LEU A 24 15.65 -16.58 1.81
C LEU A 24 14.77 -17.80 1.57
N ASP A 25 15.28 -18.82 0.88
CA ASP A 25 14.48 -20.01 0.57
C ASP A 25 14.07 -20.76 1.85
N GLY A 26 12.81 -21.16 1.91
CA GLY A 26 12.23 -21.84 3.06
C GLY A 26 12.08 -21.01 4.33
N LYS A 27 12.38 -19.70 4.30
CA LYS A 27 12.27 -18.81 5.47
C LYS A 27 10.91 -18.14 5.56
N ASP A 28 10.61 -17.65 6.76
CA ASP A 28 9.52 -16.69 6.94
C ASP A 28 10.01 -15.31 6.53
N LEU A 29 9.38 -14.72 5.53
CA LEU A 29 9.70 -13.38 5.08
C LEU A 29 8.83 -12.37 5.81
N ILE A 30 9.47 -11.40 6.44
CA ILE A 30 8.81 -10.29 7.11
C ILE A 30 9.21 -9.00 6.41
N PHE A 31 8.22 -8.28 5.89
CA PHE A 31 8.39 -6.95 5.31
C PHE A 31 7.88 -5.92 6.30
N ALA A 32 8.77 -5.08 6.79
CA ALA A 32 8.42 -3.94 7.63
C ALA A 32 8.43 -2.68 6.76
N ASP A 33 7.27 -2.03 6.64
CA ASP A 33 7.10 -0.81 5.86
C ASP A 33 6.29 0.19 6.68
N PRO A 34 6.81 1.38 6.98
CA PRO A 34 6.06 2.35 7.75
C PRO A 34 4.77 2.79 7.06
N MET A 35 4.72 2.77 5.73
CA MET A 35 3.61 3.32 4.97
C MET A 35 3.28 2.49 3.72
N ASN A 36 2.18 1.76 3.77
CA ASN A 36 1.65 1.02 2.63
C ASN A 36 0.54 1.81 1.94
N ALA A 37 0.88 2.63 0.96
CA ALA A 37 -0.09 3.43 0.20
C ALA A 37 -0.77 2.62 -0.91
N THR A 38 -0.05 2.32 -1.99
CA THR A 38 -0.60 1.58 -3.15
C THR A 38 -0.36 0.08 -3.10
N GLY A 39 0.55 -0.38 -2.24
CA GLY A 39 1.01 -1.77 -2.18
C GLY A 39 1.88 -2.21 -3.35
N GLY A 40 2.13 -1.31 -4.31
CA GLY A 40 2.82 -1.65 -5.55
C GLY A 40 4.25 -2.11 -5.32
N SER A 41 5.03 -1.38 -4.55
CA SER A 41 6.43 -1.70 -4.24
C SER A 41 6.55 -3.06 -3.55
N LEU A 42 5.73 -3.31 -2.54
CA LEU A 42 5.75 -4.58 -1.79
C LEU A 42 5.39 -5.77 -2.68
N VAL A 43 4.36 -5.63 -3.50
CA VAL A 43 3.96 -6.69 -4.47
C VAL A 43 5.07 -6.94 -5.48
N THR A 44 5.71 -5.89 -6.00
CA THR A 44 6.80 -6.02 -6.98
C THR A 44 8.01 -6.73 -6.39
N ILE A 45 8.43 -6.36 -5.18
CA ILE A 45 9.55 -7.01 -4.48
C ILE A 45 9.27 -8.50 -4.29
N VAL A 46 8.10 -8.85 -3.75
CA VAL A 46 7.75 -10.25 -3.51
C VAL A 46 7.71 -11.05 -4.81
N LYS A 47 7.07 -10.53 -5.86
CA LYS A 47 7.04 -11.19 -7.17
C LYS A 47 8.43 -11.39 -7.76
N TYR A 48 9.31 -10.41 -7.59
CA TYR A 48 10.71 -10.55 -7.99
C TYR A 48 11.39 -11.71 -7.25
N LEU A 49 11.29 -11.75 -5.91
CA LEU A 49 11.90 -12.83 -5.11
C LEU A 49 11.35 -14.20 -5.49
N LEU A 50 10.03 -14.32 -5.66
CA LEU A 50 9.41 -15.58 -6.12
C LEU A 50 9.87 -15.95 -7.54
N GLY A 51 10.07 -14.98 -8.42
CA GLY A 51 10.61 -15.16 -9.77
C GLY A 51 12.05 -15.67 -9.79
N GLN A 52 12.83 -15.42 -8.73
CA GLN A 52 14.17 -15.98 -8.53
C GLN A 52 14.13 -17.45 -8.03
N GLY A 53 12.95 -18.04 -7.91
CA GLY A 53 12.80 -19.43 -7.48
C GLY A 53 12.69 -19.63 -5.97
N ILE A 54 12.67 -18.56 -5.18
CA ILE A 54 12.50 -18.63 -3.73
C ILE A 54 11.10 -19.13 -3.39
N LYS A 55 11.03 -20.07 -2.46
CA LYS A 55 9.79 -20.62 -1.90
C LYS A 55 9.73 -20.32 -0.40
N PRO A 56 9.25 -19.13 -0.01
CA PRO A 56 9.17 -18.77 1.39
C PRO A 56 8.14 -19.65 2.12
N ARG A 57 8.39 -19.92 3.38
CA ARG A 57 7.45 -20.65 4.24
C ARG A 57 6.21 -19.81 4.56
N SER A 58 6.39 -18.52 4.78
CA SER A 58 5.31 -17.55 4.94
C SER A 58 5.77 -16.15 4.52
N ILE A 59 4.81 -15.31 4.17
CA ILE A 59 5.05 -13.89 3.85
C ILE A 59 4.13 -13.03 4.71
N ARG A 60 4.71 -12.12 5.46
CA ARG A 60 3.99 -11.22 6.37
C ARG A 60 4.44 -9.79 6.18
N PHE A 61 3.47 -8.90 6.12
CA PHE A 61 3.69 -7.46 6.03
C PHE A 61 3.30 -6.81 7.34
N PHE A 62 4.20 -5.99 7.89
CA PHE A 62 3.97 -5.18 9.08
C PHE A 62 4.07 -3.72 8.69
N ASN A 63 2.95 -3.05 8.68
CA ASN A 63 2.84 -1.65 8.31
C ASN A 63 2.40 -0.84 9.53
N ALA A 64 2.99 0.35 9.73
CA ALA A 64 2.46 1.24 10.73
C ALA A 64 1.11 1.82 10.25
N ILE A 65 1.08 2.32 9.03
CA ILE A 65 -0.13 2.88 8.41
C ILE A 65 -0.31 2.29 7.02
N SER A 66 -1.53 1.85 6.71
CA SER A 66 -1.89 1.37 5.39
C SER A 66 -3.09 2.11 4.84
N ALA A 67 -3.09 2.35 3.53
CA ALA A 67 -4.34 2.60 2.83
C ALA A 67 -5.02 1.27 2.52
N LEU A 68 -6.34 1.27 2.56
CA LEU A 68 -7.13 0.10 2.21
C LEU A 68 -6.76 -0.45 0.82
N LYS A 69 -6.59 0.44 -0.16
CA LYS A 69 -6.20 0.09 -1.54
C LYS A 69 -4.89 -0.71 -1.58
N GLY A 70 -3.88 -0.30 -0.80
CA GLY A 70 -2.59 -0.98 -0.73
C GLY A 70 -2.70 -2.37 -0.11
N SER A 71 -3.40 -2.49 1.01
CA SER A 71 -3.61 -3.77 1.68
C SER A 71 -4.39 -4.76 0.80
N LEU A 72 -5.46 -4.31 0.16
CA LEU A 72 -6.22 -5.14 -0.78
C LEU A 72 -5.39 -5.58 -1.98
N ARG A 73 -4.51 -4.70 -2.50
CA ARG A 73 -3.62 -5.06 -3.61
C ARG A 73 -2.68 -6.19 -3.22
N ILE A 74 -2.09 -6.13 -2.03
CA ILE A 74 -1.18 -7.16 -1.53
C ILE A 74 -1.90 -8.52 -1.44
N VAL A 75 -3.03 -8.58 -0.71
CA VAL A 75 -3.73 -9.85 -0.48
C VAL A 75 -4.38 -10.44 -1.73
N ARG A 76 -4.65 -9.63 -2.75
CA ARG A 76 -5.14 -10.10 -4.05
C ARG A 76 -4.03 -10.57 -4.98
N ALA A 77 -2.86 -9.97 -4.88
CA ALA A 77 -1.74 -10.24 -5.79
C ALA A 77 -0.82 -11.36 -5.33
N LEU A 78 -0.83 -11.66 -4.04
CA LEU A 78 0.08 -12.60 -3.38
C LEU A 78 -0.73 -13.61 -2.55
N GLU A 79 -0.55 -14.89 -2.86
CA GLU A 79 -1.17 -15.97 -2.10
C GLU A 79 -0.48 -16.18 -0.74
N ASN A 80 -1.24 -16.68 0.24
CA ASN A 80 -0.74 -17.03 1.57
C ASN A 80 0.02 -15.90 2.29
N THR A 81 -0.44 -14.66 2.10
CA THR A 81 0.14 -13.49 2.75
C THR A 81 -0.79 -12.93 3.83
N ILE A 82 -0.19 -12.34 4.85
CA ILE A 82 -0.92 -11.64 5.91
C ILE A 82 -0.38 -10.22 6.01
N VAL A 83 -1.29 -9.25 6.06
CA VAL A 83 -0.97 -7.84 6.27
C VAL A 83 -1.41 -7.45 7.68
N TYR A 84 -0.45 -7.07 8.52
CA TYR A 84 -0.69 -6.45 9.81
C TYR A 84 -0.50 -4.95 9.67
N THR A 85 -1.43 -4.17 10.16
CA THR A 85 -1.32 -2.71 10.18
C THR A 85 -1.84 -2.17 11.50
N LEU A 86 -1.17 -1.15 12.03
CA LEU A 86 -1.61 -0.49 13.26
C LEU A 86 -2.79 0.44 13.00
N TRP A 87 -2.80 1.08 11.82
CA TRP A 87 -3.88 1.95 11.39
C TRP A 87 -4.16 1.78 9.91
N MET A 88 -5.43 1.84 9.53
CA MET A 88 -5.86 1.75 8.13
C MET A 88 -6.73 2.96 7.77
N ASP A 89 -6.26 3.71 6.80
CA ASP A 89 -7.00 4.80 6.20
C ASP A 89 -7.79 4.33 4.96
N PRO A 90 -8.98 4.88 4.72
CA PRO A 90 -9.88 4.35 3.70
C PRO A 90 -9.42 4.61 2.26
N MET A 91 -8.62 5.65 2.02
CA MET A 91 -8.42 6.12 0.65
C MET A 91 -7.02 6.69 0.39
N LEU A 92 -6.74 6.83 -0.91
CA LEU A 92 -5.62 7.61 -1.44
C LEU A 92 -6.18 8.77 -2.27
N ASN A 93 -5.51 9.93 -2.24
CA ASN A 93 -5.78 10.97 -3.22
C ASN A 93 -5.11 10.65 -4.57
N ASP A 94 -5.24 11.57 -5.56
CA ASP A 94 -4.69 11.39 -6.90
C ASP A 94 -3.15 11.31 -6.92
N ALA A 95 -2.49 11.91 -5.94
CA ALA A 95 -1.04 11.82 -5.74
C ALA A 95 -0.62 10.56 -4.93
N ALA A 96 -1.56 9.64 -4.66
CA ALA A 96 -1.35 8.43 -3.86
C ALA A 96 -0.97 8.68 -2.39
N TYR A 97 -1.32 9.82 -1.83
CA TYR A 97 -1.18 10.09 -0.40
C TYR A 97 -2.30 9.43 0.41
N ILE A 98 -1.95 8.93 1.60
CA ILE A 98 -2.90 8.23 2.47
C ILE A 98 -3.81 9.23 3.18
N MET A 99 -5.11 9.11 2.93
CA MET A 99 -6.13 10.03 3.43
C MET A 99 -7.18 9.30 4.28
N PRO A 100 -7.73 9.94 5.33
CA PRO A 100 -7.54 11.34 5.75
C PRO A 100 -6.35 11.58 6.69
N GLY A 101 -5.68 10.52 7.16
CA GLY A 101 -4.80 10.62 8.33
C GLY A 101 -3.37 11.07 7.99
N LEU A 102 -2.58 10.17 7.40
CA LEU A 102 -1.15 10.39 7.28
C LEU A 102 -0.75 11.40 6.19
N GLY A 103 -1.36 11.32 5.02
CA GLY A 103 -0.86 12.00 3.83
C GLY A 103 0.39 11.30 3.30
N ASP A 104 1.51 11.98 3.35
CA ASP A 104 2.84 11.45 3.02
C ASP A 104 3.76 11.42 4.24
N ALA A 105 4.39 10.27 4.49
CA ALA A 105 5.28 10.09 5.64
C ALA A 105 6.59 10.87 5.48
N GLY A 106 7.12 10.94 4.25
CA GLY A 106 8.34 11.67 3.96
C GLY A 106 8.19 13.16 4.28
N ASP A 107 7.09 13.74 3.86
CA ASP A 107 6.80 15.16 4.13
C ASP A 107 6.56 15.42 5.63
N ARG A 108 5.99 14.46 6.33
CA ARG A 108 5.79 14.59 7.78
C ARG A 108 7.10 14.59 8.55
N ILE A 109 8.08 13.85 8.08
CA ILE A 109 9.40 13.73 8.73
C ILE A 109 10.31 14.87 8.30
N ASN A 110 10.31 15.22 7.00
CA ASN A 110 11.27 16.15 6.41
C ASN A 110 10.69 17.56 6.15
N GLY A 111 9.39 17.75 6.39
CA GLY A 111 8.66 18.96 6.03
C GLY A 111 8.03 18.89 4.64
N PRO A 112 7.03 19.72 4.37
CA PRO A 112 6.33 19.73 3.09
C PRO A 112 7.23 20.28 1.99
N ASP A 113 7.30 19.55 0.85
CA ASP A 113 8.05 19.99 -0.32
C ASP A 113 7.44 21.24 -0.98
N THR A 114 6.12 21.39 -0.87
CA THR A 114 5.41 22.55 -1.42
C THR A 114 4.18 22.92 -0.60
N SER A 115 3.81 24.22 -0.66
CA SER A 115 2.56 24.73 -0.08
C SER A 115 1.31 24.27 -0.86
N ASP A 116 1.48 23.65 -2.03
CA ASP A 116 0.42 23.38 -2.99
C ASP A 116 -0.34 22.07 -2.72
N HIS A 117 0.09 21.30 -1.74
CA HIS A 117 -0.59 20.06 -1.34
C HIS A 117 -0.94 20.06 0.15
N PRO A 118 -1.90 20.88 0.58
CA PRO A 118 -2.36 20.89 1.96
C PRO A 118 -2.94 19.51 2.31
N ARG A 119 -2.42 18.91 3.38
CA ARG A 119 -2.69 17.52 3.77
C ARG A 119 -3.37 17.44 5.11
N ASN A 120 -4.34 18.28 5.32
CA ASN A 120 -5.10 18.31 6.57
C ASN A 120 -6.55 17.90 6.34
N ILE A 121 -7.20 17.55 7.43
CA ILE A 121 -8.60 17.13 7.43
C ILE A 121 -9.56 18.19 6.84
N ILE A 122 -9.22 19.45 6.98
CA ILE A 122 -10.04 20.57 6.48
C ILE A 122 -10.02 20.55 4.95
N GLN A 123 -8.85 20.34 4.35
CA GLN A 123 -8.74 20.22 2.90
C GLN A 123 -9.49 19.01 2.37
N LEU A 124 -9.40 17.88 3.07
CA LEU A 124 -10.13 16.69 2.72
C LEU A 124 -11.66 16.94 2.72
N ILE A 125 -12.17 17.61 3.76
CA ILE A 125 -13.58 17.97 3.85
C ILE A 125 -13.97 18.92 2.72
N SER A 126 -13.10 19.87 2.36
CA SER A 126 -13.32 20.78 1.24
C SER A 126 -13.40 20.04 -0.10
N ASP A 127 -12.50 19.11 -0.34
CA ASP A 127 -12.35 18.44 -1.63
C ASP A 127 -13.41 17.35 -1.86
N TYR A 128 -13.75 16.63 -0.80
CA TYR A 128 -14.66 15.47 -0.90
C TYR A 128 -16.03 15.73 -0.26
N GLY A 129 -16.14 16.70 0.65
CA GLY A 129 -17.40 17.10 1.28
C GLY A 129 -18.20 15.91 1.83
N VAL A 130 -19.50 15.90 1.56
CA VAL A 130 -20.40 14.81 2.00
C VAL A 130 -20.11 13.47 1.34
N ASN A 131 -19.43 13.47 0.19
CA ASN A 131 -19.12 12.26 -0.57
C ASN A 131 -18.06 11.37 0.12
N ILE A 132 -17.32 11.93 1.08
CA ILE A 132 -16.32 11.16 1.83
C ILE A 132 -16.94 9.97 2.58
N THR A 133 -18.15 10.14 3.09
CA THR A 133 -18.86 9.05 3.79
C THR A 133 -19.26 7.94 2.83
N GLU A 134 -19.71 8.28 1.64
CA GLU A 134 -20.07 7.30 0.61
C GLU A 134 -18.83 6.57 0.09
N LEU A 135 -17.75 7.31 -0.13
CA LEU A 135 -16.48 6.73 -0.54
C LEU A 135 -15.95 5.75 0.52
N TYR A 136 -15.98 6.14 1.79
CA TYR A 136 -15.61 5.26 2.90
C TYR A 136 -16.45 3.98 2.92
N ARG A 137 -17.77 4.11 2.84
CA ARG A 137 -18.70 2.95 2.82
C ARG A 137 -18.43 2.04 1.64
N SER A 138 -18.16 2.59 0.46
CA SER A 138 -17.84 1.79 -0.73
C SER A 138 -16.55 0.99 -0.56
N GLN A 139 -15.56 1.58 0.08
CA GLN A 139 -14.28 0.90 0.36
C GLN A 139 -14.45 -0.20 1.42
N VAL A 140 -15.21 0.07 2.49
CA VAL A 140 -15.52 -0.95 3.51
C VAL A 140 -16.26 -2.13 2.88
N ARG A 141 -17.25 -1.88 2.02
CA ARG A 141 -17.97 -2.94 1.31
C ARG A 141 -17.02 -3.79 0.45
N LYS A 142 -16.08 -3.18 -0.25
CA LYS A 142 -15.06 -3.92 -1.02
C LYS A 142 -14.18 -4.82 -0.13
N ILE A 143 -13.89 -4.40 1.09
CA ILE A 143 -13.20 -5.26 2.07
C ILE A 143 -14.06 -6.48 2.40
N GLU A 144 -15.31 -6.24 2.78
CA GLU A 144 -16.23 -7.30 3.16
C GLU A 144 -16.37 -8.33 2.04
N GLU A 145 -16.56 -7.87 0.80
CA GLU A 145 -16.63 -8.73 -0.37
C GLU A 145 -15.33 -9.51 -0.61
N THR A 146 -14.18 -8.88 -0.39
CA THR A 146 -12.87 -9.50 -0.68
C THR A 146 -12.43 -10.44 0.42
N VAL A 147 -12.64 -10.08 1.69
CA VAL A 147 -12.09 -10.80 2.84
C VAL A 147 -13.11 -11.81 3.39
N LEU A 148 -14.39 -11.46 3.40
CA LEU A 148 -15.43 -12.29 4.00
C LEU A 148 -16.22 -13.10 2.96
N GLY A 149 -15.99 -12.88 1.67
CA GLY A 149 -16.67 -13.60 0.59
C GLY A 149 -18.19 -13.37 0.57
N LYS A 150 -18.64 -12.18 1.01
CA LYS A 150 -20.05 -11.80 1.07
C LYS A 150 -20.44 -10.93 -0.09
#